data_33ef2e86634109fe75a87ac396c3d372
#
_entry.id   33ef2e86634109fe75a87ac396c3d372
#
_cell.length_a   1.000
_cell.length_b   1.000
_cell.length_c   1.000
_cell.angle_alpha   90.00
_cell.angle_beta   90.00
_cell.angle_gamma   90.00
#
_symmetry.space_group_name_H-M   'P 1'
#
loop_
_entity.id
_entity.type
_entity.pdbx_description
1 polymer ?
#
loop_
_entity_poly.entity_id
_entity_poly.type
_entity_poly.pdbx_seq_one_letter_code
_entity_poly.pdbx_strand_id
1 'polypeptide(L)'
;MSTDIETVDSPGITIKFEAKRCIHSRFCVLWQPQVYKANVKGPWIAPAADSISAVVAVAHNCPSGAIQYARHDGQPDEQAPPVNLLNIRENGPLAFRAEIVLNQKPIGYRATLCRCGASKNKPFCDNSHHDLPFTASGEPTSIESPALASRGGPLQIVPQPNGPLQVRGNLEICSGTGRTVKRSTGEALCRCGQSANKPFCDGAHKRAGFTAP
;
A
#
# COMPACT_ATOMS: atom_id res chain seq x y z
N MET A 1 -1.52 -21.27 -5.57
CA MET A 1 -2.50 -20.17 -5.73
C MET A 1 -2.04 -19.38 -6.93
N SER A 2 -2.80 -19.39 -8.02
CA SER A 2 -2.48 -18.57 -9.21
C SER A 2 -2.45 -17.12 -8.78
N THR A 3 -1.32 -16.49 -8.86
CA THR A 3 -1.22 -15.03 -8.77
C THR A 3 -1.71 -14.50 -10.10
N ASP A 4 -2.94 -13.96 -10.12
CA ASP A 4 -3.51 -13.31 -11.30
C ASP A 4 -2.74 -12.01 -11.57
N ILE A 5 -1.50 -12.15 -12.04
CA ILE A 5 -0.66 -11.05 -12.49
C ILE A 5 -0.79 -10.99 -13.99
N GLU A 6 -1.41 -9.94 -14.47
CA GLU A 6 -1.42 -9.58 -15.89
C GLU A 6 -0.08 -8.94 -16.23
N THR A 7 0.57 -9.44 -17.26
CA THR A 7 1.84 -8.91 -17.77
C THR A 7 1.64 -8.39 -19.17
N VAL A 8 2.03 -7.14 -19.41
CA VAL A 8 1.93 -6.50 -20.72
C VAL A 8 3.29 -5.97 -21.14
N ASP A 9 3.84 -6.56 -22.18
CA ASP A 9 5.14 -6.18 -22.74
C ASP A 9 5.00 -5.07 -23.79
N SER A 10 5.97 -4.18 -23.81
CA SER A 10 6.13 -3.13 -24.79
C SER A 10 7.62 -2.86 -25.02
N PRO A 11 8.03 -2.28 -26.16
CA PRO A 11 9.43 -1.89 -26.34
C PRO A 11 9.91 -1.02 -25.16
N GLY A 12 10.97 -1.50 -24.50
CA GLY A 12 11.62 -0.78 -23.39
C GLY A 12 10.97 -0.89 -22.01
N ILE A 13 9.77 -1.48 -21.88
CA ILE A 13 9.10 -1.64 -20.58
C ILE A 13 8.11 -2.80 -20.56
N THR A 14 8.08 -3.54 -19.47
CA THR A 14 7.05 -4.53 -19.13
C THR A 14 6.23 -4.01 -17.94
N ILE A 15 4.90 -3.95 -18.08
CA ILE A 15 3.98 -3.64 -16.99
C ILE A 15 3.48 -4.93 -16.36
N LYS A 16 3.47 -4.97 -15.02
CA LYS A 16 2.87 -6.05 -14.23
C LYS A 16 1.72 -5.49 -13.41
N PHE A 17 0.54 -6.04 -13.59
CA PHE A 17 -0.64 -5.65 -12.84
C PHE A 17 -1.16 -6.80 -12.00
N GLU A 18 -1.21 -6.60 -10.70
CA GLU A 18 -1.76 -7.54 -9.72
C GLU A 18 -3.15 -7.07 -9.25
N ALA A 19 -4.19 -7.62 -9.87
CA ALA A 19 -5.59 -7.20 -9.63
C ALA A 19 -5.99 -7.28 -8.16
N LYS A 20 -5.55 -8.30 -7.42
CA LYS A 20 -5.83 -8.48 -6.00
C LYS A 20 -5.30 -7.37 -5.10
N ARG A 21 -4.31 -6.59 -5.55
CA ARG A 21 -3.79 -5.43 -4.81
C ARG A 21 -4.49 -4.13 -5.20
N CYS A 22 -5.23 -4.10 -6.30
CA CYS A 22 -5.85 -2.87 -6.80
C CYS A 22 -6.97 -2.40 -5.86
N ILE A 23 -6.83 -1.17 -5.36
CA ILE A 23 -7.86 -0.50 -4.55
C ILE A 23 -8.72 0.46 -5.39
N HIS A 24 -8.66 0.37 -6.72
CA HIS A 24 -9.42 1.20 -7.64
C HIS A 24 -9.32 2.72 -7.35
N SER A 25 -8.12 3.21 -6.98
CA SER A 25 -7.87 4.64 -6.78
C SER A 25 -8.13 5.48 -8.02
N ARG A 26 -8.27 4.84 -9.19
CA ARG A 26 -8.50 5.42 -10.52
C ARG A 26 -7.42 6.36 -11.03
N PHE A 27 -6.34 6.53 -10.29
CA PHE A 27 -5.25 7.42 -10.66
C PHE A 27 -4.70 7.08 -12.05
N CYS A 28 -4.47 5.79 -12.36
CA CYS A 28 -3.96 5.33 -13.66
C CYS A 28 -4.87 5.73 -14.83
N VAL A 29 -6.16 5.42 -14.74
CA VAL A 29 -7.14 5.66 -15.81
C VAL A 29 -7.53 7.14 -15.95
N LEU A 30 -7.34 7.96 -14.92
CA LEU A 30 -7.61 9.39 -14.96
C LEU A 30 -6.40 10.19 -15.48
N TRP A 31 -5.20 9.77 -15.13
CA TRP A 31 -3.98 10.50 -15.50
C TRP A 31 -3.43 10.09 -16.85
N GLN A 32 -3.51 8.78 -17.19
CA GLN A 32 -3.01 8.26 -18.47
C GLN A 32 -4.08 7.38 -19.15
N PRO A 33 -5.22 7.97 -19.57
CA PRO A 33 -6.35 7.22 -20.15
C PRO A 33 -6.02 6.54 -21.47
N GLN A 34 -5.00 6.98 -22.21
CA GLN A 34 -4.51 6.33 -23.43
C GLN A 34 -3.74 5.04 -23.13
N VAL A 35 -3.05 4.99 -22.00
CA VAL A 35 -2.27 3.83 -21.56
C VAL A 35 -3.15 2.87 -20.75
N TYR A 36 -3.94 3.40 -19.80
CA TYR A 36 -4.80 2.64 -18.89
C TYR A 36 -6.27 2.96 -19.19
N LYS A 37 -6.89 2.13 -20.03
CA LYS A 37 -8.23 2.38 -20.57
C LYS A 37 -9.31 1.92 -19.60
N ALA A 38 -10.19 2.81 -19.19
CA ALA A 38 -11.34 2.47 -18.35
C ALA A 38 -12.49 1.91 -19.21
N ASN A 39 -13.24 0.93 -18.66
CA ASN A 39 -14.50 0.42 -19.22
C ASN A 39 -14.39 -0.11 -20.65
N VAL A 40 -13.25 -0.67 -21.05
CA VAL A 40 -13.05 -1.28 -22.37
C VAL A 40 -13.30 -2.79 -22.34
N LYS A 41 -13.75 -3.32 -23.47
CA LYS A 41 -13.76 -4.76 -23.72
C LYS A 41 -12.41 -5.13 -24.36
N GLY A 42 -11.61 -5.96 -23.68
CA GLY A 42 -10.28 -6.38 -24.18
C GLY A 42 -9.13 -5.71 -23.41
N PRO A 43 -7.93 -5.64 -24.02
CA PRO A 43 -6.74 -5.13 -23.35
C PRO A 43 -6.92 -3.69 -22.87
N TRP A 44 -6.76 -3.48 -21.56
CA TRP A 44 -6.95 -2.18 -20.93
C TRP A 44 -5.62 -1.46 -20.59
N ILE A 45 -4.48 -2.18 -20.68
CA ILE A 45 -3.14 -1.63 -20.52
C ILE A 45 -2.46 -1.60 -21.90
N ALA A 46 -2.03 -0.43 -22.34
CA ALA A 46 -1.36 -0.21 -23.61
C ALA A 46 -0.09 0.64 -23.42
N PRO A 47 1.03 0.07 -22.94
CA PRO A 47 2.22 0.84 -22.57
C PRO A 47 2.84 1.62 -23.73
N ALA A 48 2.69 1.13 -24.96
CA ALA A 48 3.20 1.79 -26.16
C ALA A 48 2.45 3.09 -26.54
N ALA A 49 1.33 3.40 -25.87
CA ALA A 49 0.51 4.58 -26.18
C ALA A 49 1.10 5.90 -25.62
N ASP A 50 2.16 5.83 -24.78
CA ASP A 50 2.86 6.99 -24.27
C ASP A 50 4.33 6.69 -24.02
N SER A 51 5.11 7.70 -23.62
CA SER A 51 6.51 7.56 -23.27
C SER A 51 6.71 6.64 -22.05
N ILE A 52 7.82 5.91 -22.01
CA ILE A 52 8.17 5.05 -20.86
C ILE A 52 8.18 5.84 -19.56
N SER A 53 8.69 7.07 -19.57
CA SER A 53 8.72 7.94 -18.40
C SER A 53 7.32 8.27 -17.86
N ALA A 54 6.34 8.51 -18.73
CA ALA A 54 4.95 8.77 -18.35
C ALA A 54 4.31 7.51 -17.74
N VAL A 55 4.54 6.33 -18.35
CA VAL A 55 4.06 5.03 -17.83
C VAL A 55 4.65 4.74 -16.45
N VAL A 56 5.96 4.95 -16.27
CA VAL A 56 6.68 4.81 -14.99
C VAL A 56 6.11 5.74 -13.93
N ALA A 57 5.83 7.01 -14.28
CA ALA A 57 5.25 7.97 -13.34
C ALA A 57 3.89 7.51 -12.80
N VAL A 58 3.05 6.91 -13.62
CA VAL A 58 1.77 6.33 -13.17
C VAL A 58 2.00 5.15 -12.23
N ALA A 59 2.92 4.26 -12.57
CA ALA A 59 3.25 3.12 -11.71
C ALA A 59 3.71 3.59 -10.33
N HIS A 60 4.61 4.59 -10.26
CA HIS A 60 5.08 5.18 -8.99
C HIS A 60 3.97 5.81 -8.14
N ASN A 61 2.90 6.28 -8.76
CA ASN A 61 1.76 6.89 -8.07
C ASN A 61 0.61 5.91 -7.80
N CYS A 62 0.75 4.62 -8.17
CA CYS A 62 -0.20 3.58 -7.78
C CYS A 62 -0.06 3.31 -6.27
N PRO A 63 -1.03 3.72 -5.41
CA PRO A 63 -0.83 3.70 -3.96
C PRO A 63 -0.75 2.30 -3.36
N SER A 64 -1.32 1.31 -4.03
CA SER A 64 -1.32 -0.08 -3.60
C SER A 64 -0.16 -0.90 -4.14
N GLY A 65 0.60 -0.37 -5.10
CA GLY A 65 1.61 -1.12 -5.83
C GLY A 65 1.03 -2.26 -6.69
N ALA A 66 -0.26 -2.15 -7.06
CA ALA A 66 -0.87 -3.09 -8.00
C ALA A 66 -0.27 -2.99 -9.40
N ILE A 67 0.21 -1.80 -9.77
CA ILE A 67 0.96 -1.58 -11.02
C ILE A 67 2.44 -1.51 -10.66
N GLN A 68 3.21 -2.42 -11.23
CA GLN A 68 4.67 -2.48 -11.16
C GLN A 68 5.22 -2.54 -12.57
N TYR A 69 6.52 -2.35 -12.75
CA TYR A 69 7.16 -2.40 -14.06
C TYR A 69 8.57 -3.00 -13.98
N ALA A 70 9.06 -3.43 -15.12
CA ALA A 70 10.47 -3.72 -15.38
C ALA A 70 10.90 -2.94 -16.63
N ARG A 71 12.06 -2.29 -16.58
CA ARG A 71 12.61 -1.49 -17.69
C ARG A 71 13.60 -2.31 -18.51
N HIS A 72 13.57 -2.10 -19.82
CA HIS A 72 14.48 -2.72 -20.78
C HIS A 72 15.16 -1.68 -21.69
N ASP A 73 15.03 -0.40 -21.33
CA ASP A 73 15.58 0.75 -22.05
C ASP A 73 16.93 1.24 -21.49
N GLY A 74 17.57 0.42 -20.65
CA GLY A 74 18.86 0.74 -20.03
C GLY A 74 18.76 1.67 -18.82
N GLN A 75 17.57 2.12 -18.44
CA GLN A 75 17.36 2.88 -17.22
C GLN A 75 17.02 1.96 -16.04
N PRO A 76 17.29 2.37 -14.79
CA PRO A 76 17.03 1.52 -13.63
C PRO A 76 15.54 1.26 -13.42
N ASP A 77 15.23 0.08 -12.89
CA ASP A 77 13.93 -0.24 -12.32
C ASP A 77 13.59 0.63 -11.10
N GLU A 78 12.37 0.48 -10.58
CA GLU A 78 11.94 1.18 -9.37
C GLU A 78 12.90 0.91 -8.21
N GLN A 79 13.37 1.98 -7.57
CA GLN A 79 14.28 1.93 -6.44
C GLN A 79 13.52 2.09 -5.11
N ALA A 80 14.11 1.56 -4.03
CA ALA A 80 13.59 1.77 -2.69
C ALA A 80 13.52 3.27 -2.37
N PRO A 81 12.41 3.75 -1.76
CA PRO A 81 12.33 5.14 -1.37
C PRO A 81 13.36 5.47 -0.27
N PRO A 82 13.92 6.69 -0.26
CA PRO A 82 14.90 7.07 0.77
C PRO A 82 14.29 7.18 2.16
N VAL A 83 12.96 7.24 2.25
CA VAL A 83 12.20 7.33 3.50
C VAL A 83 11.05 6.34 3.45
N ASN A 84 10.96 5.51 4.49
CA ASN A 84 9.79 4.65 4.69
C ASN A 84 8.64 5.45 5.29
N LEU A 85 7.53 5.52 4.58
CA LEU A 85 6.34 6.25 4.96
C LEU A 85 5.14 5.32 5.14
N LEU A 86 4.35 5.60 6.16
CA LEU A 86 2.98 5.13 6.31
C LEU A 86 2.05 6.34 6.30
N ASN A 87 1.19 6.47 5.30
CA ASN A 87 0.14 7.49 5.28
C ASN A 87 -1.19 6.87 5.73
N ILE A 88 -1.80 7.46 6.74
CA ILE A 88 -3.10 7.03 7.29
C ILE A 88 -4.19 7.66 6.43
N ARG A 89 -5.02 6.84 5.76
CA ARG A 89 -6.10 7.37 4.92
C ARG A 89 -7.36 7.60 5.76
N GLU A 90 -8.01 8.76 5.58
CA GLU A 90 -9.29 9.05 6.21
C GLU A 90 -10.31 7.96 5.86
N ASN A 91 -10.95 7.36 6.84
CA ASN A 91 -11.91 6.24 6.69
C ASN A 91 -11.43 5.11 5.77
N GLY A 92 -10.11 4.93 5.64
CA GLY A 92 -9.51 4.07 4.64
C GLY A 92 -8.31 3.26 5.16
N PRO A 93 -7.53 2.68 4.25
CA PRO A 93 -6.42 1.79 4.57
C PRO A 93 -5.20 2.50 5.14
N LEU A 94 -4.23 1.69 5.52
CA LEU A 94 -2.86 2.08 5.79
C LEU A 94 -2.06 2.02 4.47
N ALA A 95 -1.59 3.16 3.97
CA ALA A 95 -0.85 3.24 2.71
C ALA A 95 0.65 3.36 2.97
N PHE A 96 1.38 2.30 2.68
CA PHE A 96 2.84 2.22 2.84
C PHE A 96 3.56 2.60 1.55
N ARG A 97 4.65 3.34 1.70
CA ARG A 97 5.69 3.56 0.70
C ARG A 97 7.05 3.31 1.37
N ALA A 98 7.61 2.14 1.13
CA ALA A 98 8.80 1.63 1.81
C ALA A 98 9.41 0.48 1.01
N GLU A 99 10.60 0.03 1.35
CA GLU A 99 11.09 -1.28 0.93
C GLU A 99 10.36 -2.37 1.74
N ILE A 100 9.25 -2.89 1.19
CA ILE A 100 8.30 -3.70 1.95
C ILE A 100 8.64 -5.19 1.88
N VAL A 101 8.83 -5.79 3.04
CA VAL A 101 8.98 -7.24 3.22
C VAL A 101 7.78 -7.75 4.03
N LEU A 102 6.82 -8.38 3.35
CA LEU A 102 5.60 -8.91 3.96
C LEU A 102 5.72 -10.42 4.17
N ASN A 103 5.61 -10.88 5.42
CA ASN A 103 5.82 -12.31 5.76
C ASN A 103 7.09 -12.87 5.13
N GLN A 104 8.23 -12.16 5.31
CA GLN A 104 9.56 -12.52 4.81
C GLN A 104 9.70 -12.51 3.27
N LYS A 105 8.70 -12.01 2.53
CA LYS A 105 8.73 -11.91 1.07
C LYS A 105 8.77 -10.44 0.64
N PRO A 106 9.73 -10.00 -0.19
CA PRO A 106 9.68 -8.69 -0.81
C PRO A 106 8.45 -8.58 -1.71
N ILE A 107 7.70 -7.48 -1.57
CA ILE A 107 6.49 -7.22 -2.36
C ILE A 107 6.53 -5.91 -3.14
N GLY A 108 7.71 -5.28 -3.20
CA GLY A 108 7.92 -3.97 -3.83
C GLY A 108 7.84 -2.82 -2.83
N TYR A 109 7.53 -1.63 -3.33
CA TYR A 109 7.73 -0.40 -2.57
C TYR A 109 6.44 0.31 -2.15
N ARG A 110 5.28 -0.22 -2.48
CA ARG A 110 3.96 0.35 -2.14
C ARG A 110 2.98 -0.75 -1.79
N ALA A 111 2.18 -0.51 -0.75
CA ALA A 111 1.08 -1.39 -0.39
C ALA A 111 0.00 -0.62 0.37
N THR A 112 -1.26 -0.99 0.15
CA THR A 112 -2.38 -0.55 1.00
C THR A 112 -2.88 -1.74 1.80
N LEU A 113 -2.76 -1.63 3.14
CA LEU A 113 -3.14 -2.70 4.06
C LEU A 113 -4.44 -2.37 4.79
N CYS A 114 -5.24 -3.41 5.04
CA CYS A 114 -6.54 -3.29 5.65
C CYS A 114 -6.44 -2.72 7.07
N ARG A 115 -7.27 -1.67 7.36
CA ARG A 115 -7.43 -1.06 8.68
C ARG A 115 -8.82 -1.29 9.27
N CYS A 116 -9.83 -1.61 8.44
CA CYS A 116 -11.23 -1.77 8.84
C CYS A 116 -11.59 -3.16 9.38
N GLY A 117 -10.77 -4.17 9.12
CA GLY A 117 -11.01 -5.55 9.54
C GLY A 117 -11.84 -6.39 8.57
N ALA A 118 -12.50 -5.78 7.58
CA ALA A 118 -13.48 -6.46 6.73
C ALA A 118 -12.93 -6.99 5.40
N SER A 119 -11.73 -6.57 4.98
CA SER A 119 -11.16 -7.04 3.72
C SER A 119 -11.22 -8.57 3.61
N LYS A 120 -11.63 -9.07 2.45
CA LYS A 120 -11.62 -10.50 2.08
C LYS A 120 -10.25 -10.93 1.54
N ASN A 121 -9.37 -9.95 1.27
CA ASN A 121 -8.02 -10.15 0.74
C ASN A 121 -6.92 -9.74 1.74
N LYS A 122 -7.12 -10.02 3.03
CA LYS A 122 -6.15 -9.66 4.08
C LYS A 122 -4.77 -10.25 3.80
N PRO A 123 -3.69 -9.50 4.06
CA PRO A 123 -3.64 -8.21 4.76
C PRO A 123 -3.94 -7.00 3.88
N PHE A 124 -4.09 -7.16 2.55
CA PHE A 124 -4.35 -6.05 1.63
C PHE A 124 -5.75 -5.46 1.81
N CYS A 125 -5.90 -4.20 1.47
CA CYS A 125 -7.18 -3.55 1.33
C CYS A 125 -7.85 -4.00 0.02
N ASP A 126 -9.15 -4.23 0.06
CA ASP A 126 -10.00 -4.55 -1.09
C ASP A 126 -11.20 -3.60 -1.22
N ASN A 127 -11.15 -2.46 -0.51
CA ASN A 127 -12.20 -1.45 -0.42
C ASN A 127 -13.46 -1.85 0.36
N SER A 128 -13.53 -3.02 1.00
CA SER A 128 -14.67 -3.41 1.83
C SER A 128 -15.04 -2.38 2.91
N HIS A 129 -14.15 -1.43 3.24
CA HIS A 129 -14.45 -0.34 4.18
C HIS A 129 -15.51 0.64 3.64
N HIS A 130 -15.78 0.69 2.35
CA HIS A 130 -16.84 1.52 1.77
C HIS A 130 -18.25 0.93 1.99
N ASP A 131 -18.34 -0.40 2.14
CA ASP A 131 -19.60 -1.13 2.32
C ASP A 131 -20.00 -1.24 3.81
N LEU A 132 -19.21 -0.66 4.71
CA LEU A 132 -19.38 -0.74 6.16
C LEU A 132 -19.40 0.65 6.80
N PRO A 133 -20.01 0.81 7.96
CA PRO A 133 -19.94 2.05 8.73
C PRO A 133 -18.55 2.21 9.41
N PHE A 134 -17.47 2.02 8.63
CA PHE A 134 -16.11 2.20 9.14
C PHE A 134 -15.73 3.66 9.14
N THR A 135 -15.54 4.21 10.33
CA THR A 135 -15.03 5.57 10.54
C THR A 135 -13.74 5.52 11.34
N ALA A 136 -12.71 6.15 10.82
CA ALA A 136 -11.42 6.27 11.51
C ALA A 136 -10.63 7.42 10.90
N SER A 137 -10.32 8.42 11.74
CA SER A 137 -9.59 9.60 11.28
C SER A 137 -8.27 9.23 10.60
N GLY A 138 -7.95 9.95 9.54
CA GLY A 138 -6.64 10.03 8.91
C GLY A 138 -5.71 11.00 9.62
N GLU A 139 -6.22 11.77 10.60
CA GLU A 139 -5.50 12.83 11.33
C GLU A 139 -5.39 12.53 12.84
N PRO A 140 -4.75 11.41 13.25
CA PRO A 140 -4.56 11.13 14.66
C PRO A 140 -3.64 12.16 15.31
N THR A 141 -3.72 12.27 16.64
CA THR A 141 -2.84 13.14 17.43
C THR A 141 -1.38 12.76 17.22
N SER A 142 -0.51 13.76 17.10
CA SER A 142 0.94 13.53 17.03
C SER A 142 1.47 13.02 18.37
N ILE A 143 2.39 12.08 18.27
CA ILE A 143 3.12 11.52 19.39
C ILE A 143 4.57 11.97 19.24
N GLU A 144 5.09 12.63 20.27
CA GLU A 144 6.49 13.04 20.28
C GLU A 144 7.41 11.83 20.11
N SER A 145 8.38 11.95 19.22
CA SER A 145 9.30 10.86 18.89
C SER A 145 10.62 11.42 18.40
N PRO A 146 11.75 10.81 18.75
CA PRO A 146 13.06 11.26 18.30
C PRO A 146 13.21 11.10 16.79
N ALA A 147 14.15 11.83 16.21
CA ALA A 147 14.55 11.61 14.83
C ALA A 147 15.13 10.19 14.66
N LEU A 148 14.84 9.56 13.52
CA LEU A 148 15.43 8.27 13.19
C LEU A 148 16.87 8.47 12.72
N ALA A 149 17.77 7.60 13.13
CA ALA A 149 19.17 7.59 12.66
C ALA A 149 19.27 7.29 11.16
N SER A 150 18.34 6.49 10.64
CA SER A 150 18.12 6.25 9.21
C SER A 150 16.63 6.28 8.93
N ARG A 151 16.23 6.69 7.72
CA ARG A 151 14.80 6.86 7.37
C ARG A 151 14.30 5.80 6.38
N GLY A 152 15.18 5.06 5.73
CA GLY A 152 14.89 4.00 4.76
C GLY A 152 15.33 2.62 5.23
N GLY A 153 15.52 1.72 4.27
CA GLY A 153 15.89 0.33 4.46
C GLY A 153 14.68 -0.60 4.58
N PRO A 154 14.89 -1.92 4.69
CA PRO A 154 13.81 -2.90 4.71
C PRO A 154 12.81 -2.66 5.84
N LEU A 155 11.52 -2.63 5.48
CA LEU A 155 10.40 -2.54 6.42
C LEU A 155 9.69 -3.89 6.49
N GLN A 156 9.92 -4.61 7.59
CA GLN A 156 9.28 -5.91 7.84
C GLN A 156 7.85 -5.70 8.32
N ILE A 157 6.88 -6.33 7.65
CA ILE A 157 5.46 -6.31 8.04
C ILE A 157 5.01 -7.75 8.22
N VAL A 158 4.58 -8.10 9.44
CA VAL A 158 4.09 -9.44 9.77
C VAL A 158 2.67 -9.33 10.32
N PRO A 159 1.64 -9.68 9.55
CA PRO A 159 0.29 -9.83 10.07
C PRO A 159 0.26 -10.94 11.13
N GLN A 160 -0.12 -10.61 12.36
CA GLN A 160 -0.22 -11.61 13.43
C GLN A 160 -1.53 -12.37 13.31
N PRO A 161 -1.55 -13.70 13.47
CA PRO A 161 -2.81 -14.45 13.45
C PRO A 161 -3.82 -13.84 14.44
N ASN A 162 -5.02 -13.52 13.94
CA ASN A 162 -6.09 -12.86 14.69
C ASN A 162 -5.68 -11.56 15.42
N GLY A 163 -4.64 -10.89 14.93
CA GLY A 163 -3.99 -9.79 15.62
C GLY A 163 -3.62 -8.61 14.74
N PRO A 164 -2.75 -7.72 15.22
CA PRO A 164 -2.30 -6.53 14.51
C PRO A 164 -1.36 -6.84 13.34
N LEU A 165 -1.02 -5.79 12.60
CA LEU A 165 0.16 -5.78 11.74
C LEU A 165 1.35 -5.41 12.61
N GLN A 166 2.27 -6.35 12.81
CA GLN A 166 3.55 -6.06 13.44
C GLN A 166 4.50 -5.48 12.40
N VAL A 167 4.98 -4.26 12.62
CA VAL A 167 5.89 -3.56 11.71
C VAL A 167 7.23 -3.39 12.41
N ARG A 168 8.34 -3.65 11.72
CA ARG A 168 9.72 -3.46 12.21
C ARG A 168 10.59 -2.85 11.12
N GLY A 169 11.41 -1.90 11.50
CA GLY A 169 12.26 -1.08 10.62
C GLY A 169 11.94 0.39 10.76
N ASN A 170 12.78 1.25 10.20
CA ASN A 170 12.58 2.69 10.26
C ASN A 170 11.27 3.07 9.57
N LEU A 171 10.40 3.82 10.25
CA LEU A 171 9.10 4.20 9.72
C LEU A 171 8.70 5.59 10.22
N GLU A 172 8.32 6.45 9.30
CA GLU A 172 7.61 7.69 9.59
C GLU A 172 6.11 7.49 9.33
N ILE A 173 5.33 7.58 10.38
CA ILE A 173 3.87 7.50 10.33
C ILE A 173 3.34 8.91 10.14
N CYS A 174 2.60 9.11 9.04
CA CYS A 174 2.05 10.40 8.64
C CYS A 174 0.53 10.36 8.60
N SER A 175 -0.08 11.48 8.93
CA SER A 175 -1.50 11.71 8.71
C SER A 175 -1.85 11.72 7.21
N GLY A 176 -3.14 11.78 6.90
CA GLY A 176 -3.66 11.90 5.54
C GLY A 176 -3.18 13.14 4.81
N THR A 177 -2.93 14.23 5.54
CA THR A 177 -2.40 15.52 5.04
C THR A 177 -0.87 15.56 4.98
N GLY A 178 -0.16 14.50 5.42
CA GLY A 178 1.29 14.40 5.36
C GLY A 178 2.03 14.89 6.62
N ARG A 179 1.30 15.33 7.67
CA ARG A 179 1.90 15.70 8.95
C ARG A 179 2.48 14.47 9.64
N THR A 180 3.71 14.55 10.15
CA THR A 180 4.30 13.45 10.93
C THR A 180 3.50 13.23 12.23
N VAL A 181 2.99 12.02 12.40
CA VAL A 181 2.29 11.56 13.60
C VAL A 181 3.27 10.96 14.59
N LYS A 182 4.16 10.10 14.11
CA LYS A 182 5.17 9.41 14.94
C LYS A 182 6.31 8.88 14.07
N ARG A 183 7.51 8.86 14.59
CA ARG A 183 8.65 8.10 14.06
C ARG A 183 8.91 6.89 14.96
N SER A 184 9.19 5.73 14.34
CA SER A 184 9.38 4.50 15.11
C SER A 184 10.22 3.49 14.34
N THR A 185 10.83 2.57 15.09
CA THR A 185 11.50 1.38 14.53
C THR A 185 10.71 0.10 14.76
N GLY A 186 9.55 0.18 15.43
CA GLY A 186 8.68 -0.96 15.67
C GLY A 186 7.30 -0.54 16.15
N GLU A 187 6.24 -1.02 15.49
CA GLU A 187 4.85 -0.70 15.82
C GLU A 187 3.93 -1.91 15.66
N ALA A 188 2.85 -1.90 16.44
CA ALA A 188 1.71 -2.76 16.25
C ALA A 188 0.53 -1.92 15.72
N LEU A 189 0.13 -2.13 14.47
CA LEU A 189 -0.93 -1.35 13.84
C LEU A 189 -2.25 -2.11 13.82
N CYS A 190 -3.33 -1.41 14.09
CA CYS A 190 -4.67 -1.96 14.10
C CYS A 190 -5.07 -2.51 12.73
N ARG A 191 -5.52 -3.78 12.70
CA ARG A 191 -6.02 -4.47 11.51
C ARG A 191 -7.49 -4.88 11.65
N CYS A 192 -8.02 -4.88 12.89
CA CYS A 192 -9.39 -5.33 13.18
C CYS A 192 -10.47 -4.23 13.07
N GLY A 193 -10.07 -2.97 12.94
CA GLY A 193 -11.01 -1.84 12.88
C GLY A 193 -11.55 -1.38 14.24
N GLN A 194 -11.29 -2.07 15.35
CA GLN A 194 -11.94 -1.86 16.65
C GLN A 194 -11.06 -1.12 17.69
N SER A 195 -9.79 -0.83 17.37
CA SER A 195 -8.94 -0.06 18.27
C SER A 195 -9.52 1.33 18.53
N ALA A 196 -9.51 1.79 19.79
CA ALA A 196 -9.80 3.17 20.14
C ALA A 196 -8.60 4.11 19.89
N ASN A 197 -7.39 3.55 19.72
CA ASN A 197 -6.14 4.27 19.51
C ASN A 197 -5.62 4.15 18.07
N LYS A 198 -6.51 4.15 17.07
CA LYS A 198 -6.09 4.03 15.67
C LYS A 198 -5.11 5.14 15.25
N PRO A 199 -4.04 4.81 14.47
CA PRO A 199 -3.78 3.56 13.76
C PRO A 199 -3.15 2.45 14.61
N PHE A 200 -2.82 2.69 15.86
CA PHE A 200 -2.13 1.74 16.72
C PHE A 200 -3.08 0.68 17.28
N CYS A 201 -2.53 -0.50 17.57
CA CYS A 201 -3.27 -1.56 18.21
C CYS A 201 -3.34 -1.33 19.74
N ASP A 202 -4.54 -1.48 20.30
CA ASP A 202 -4.81 -1.44 21.73
C ASP A 202 -5.28 -2.78 22.33
N GLY A 203 -5.20 -3.87 21.52
CA GLY A 203 -5.67 -5.20 21.93
C GLY A 203 -7.16 -5.44 21.73
N ALA A 204 -7.93 -4.48 21.20
CA ALA A 204 -9.38 -4.62 20.96
C ALA A 204 -9.74 -5.82 20.08
N HIS A 205 -8.84 -6.27 19.20
CA HIS A 205 -9.05 -7.46 18.36
C HIS A 205 -9.42 -8.71 19.17
N LYS A 206 -8.91 -8.86 20.40
CA LYS A 206 -9.22 -9.98 21.29
C LYS A 206 -10.68 -9.96 21.73
N ARG A 207 -11.16 -8.78 22.18
CA ARG A 207 -12.56 -8.59 22.63
C ARG A 207 -13.56 -8.62 21.48
N ALA A 208 -13.13 -8.17 20.29
CA ALA A 208 -13.96 -8.14 19.09
C ALA A 208 -14.08 -9.49 18.36
N GLY A 209 -13.41 -10.54 18.82
CA GLY A 209 -13.42 -11.84 18.13
C GLY A 209 -12.85 -11.77 16.71
N PHE A 210 -11.90 -10.85 16.45
CA PHE A 210 -11.32 -10.68 15.12
C PHE A 210 -10.56 -11.91 14.69
N THR A 211 -10.87 -12.43 13.49
CA THR A 211 -10.20 -13.57 12.88
C THR A 211 -9.55 -13.19 11.55
N ALA A 212 -8.30 -13.54 11.38
CA ALA A 212 -7.55 -13.37 10.13
C ALA A 212 -6.24 -14.17 10.17
N PRO A 213 -5.75 -14.66 9.03
CA PRO A 213 -4.44 -15.31 8.95
C PRO A 213 -3.29 -14.38 9.32
#